data_9ecd0ac35b4973198eaf720868faa2aa
#
_entry.id   9ecd0ac35b4973198eaf720868faa2aa
#
_cell.length_a   1.000
_cell.length_b   1.000
_cell.length_c   1.000
_cell.angle_alpha   90.00
_cell.angle_beta   90.00
_cell.angle_gamma   90.00
#
_symmetry.space_group_name_H-M   'P 1'
#
loop_
_entity.id
_entity.type
_entity.pdbx_description
1 polymer ?
#
loop_
_entity_poly.entity_id
_entity_poly.type
_entity_poly.pdbx_seq_one_letter_code
_entity_poly.pdbx_strand_id
1 'polypeptide(L)'
;RGRAYSKAYRLLHSVKDKARKKLYFQTHPEKVKEYRIRYKVKGKLYCEKYRQEHPERRKVSCKIWKQSNPEQARKDARKRKALKLGVGHESYTESQIFQRDGHICQLCGNKINMKLKHPDSLSPSIDHIIPISKGGADAPVNVQAAHLGCNIVKHAGAGGQLRLFG
;
A
#
# COMPACT_ATOMS: atom_id res chain seq x y z
N ARG A 1 -32.78 39.53 9.53
CA ARG A 1 -33.16 39.51 8.08
C ARG A 1 -31.93 39.58 7.14
N GLY A 2 -30.86 40.31 7.47
CA GLY A 2 -29.69 40.47 6.57
C GLY A 2 -28.87 39.21 6.26
N ARG A 3 -28.75 38.25 7.20
CA ARG A 3 -27.96 37.02 7.01
C ARG A 3 -28.57 36.03 6.02
N ALA A 4 -29.91 35.91 5.99
CA ALA A 4 -30.61 35.02 5.07
C ALA A 4 -30.54 35.54 3.61
N TYR A 5 -30.70 36.84 3.42
CA TYR A 5 -30.52 37.50 2.14
C TYR A 5 -29.10 37.32 1.58
N SER A 6 -28.09 37.51 2.39
CA SER A 6 -26.68 37.30 2.03
C SER A 6 -26.38 35.83 1.63
N LYS A 7 -27.04 34.84 2.26
CA LYS A 7 -26.87 33.42 1.93
C LYS A 7 -27.55 33.07 0.59
N ALA A 8 -28.78 33.53 0.36
CA ALA A 8 -29.50 33.34 -0.91
C ALA A 8 -28.79 34.02 -2.10
N TYR A 9 -28.33 35.25 -1.89
CA TYR A 9 -27.53 35.97 -2.88
C TYR A 9 -26.24 35.24 -3.28
N ARG A 10 -25.45 34.76 -2.27
CA ARG A 10 -24.25 33.96 -2.53
C ARG A 10 -24.55 32.66 -3.25
N LEU A 11 -25.64 31.96 -2.91
CA LEU A 11 -26.05 30.73 -3.57
C LEU A 11 -26.38 30.98 -5.05
N LEU A 12 -27.22 31.99 -5.33
CA LEU A 12 -27.62 32.36 -6.69
C LEU A 12 -26.42 32.75 -7.57
N HIS A 13 -25.50 33.59 -7.02
CA HIS A 13 -24.28 33.95 -7.73
C HIS A 13 -23.35 32.76 -7.93
N SER A 14 -23.26 31.83 -6.96
CA SER A 14 -22.45 30.62 -7.11
C SER A 14 -22.97 29.71 -8.24
N VAL A 15 -24.28 29.63 -8.44
CA VAL A 15 -24.89 28.84 -9.53
C VAL A 15 -24.57 29.47 -10.89
N LYS A 16 -24.78 30.80 -11.01
CA LYS A 16 -24.42 31.56 -12.25
C LYS A 16 -22.93 31.44 -12.56
N ASP A 17 -22.05 31.56 -11.56
CA ASP A 17 -20.61 31.43 -11.75
C ASP A 17 -20.18 30.02 -12.14
N LYS A 18 -20.81 29.00 -11.59
CA LYS A 18 -20.57 27.61 -12.01
C LYS A 18 -20.99 27.38 -13.46
N ALA A 19 -22.17 27.87 -13.86
CA ALA A 19 -22.63 27.77 -15.23
C ALA A 19 -21.70 28.47 -16.20
N ARG A 20 -21.30 29.72 -15.90
CA ARG A 20 -20.34 30.49 -16.69
C ARG A 20 -18.99 29.78 -16.81
N LYS A 21 -18.46 29.26 -15.73
CA LYS A 21 -17.21 28.45 -15.74
C LYS A 21 -17.33 27.20 -16.57
N LYS A 22 -18.47 26.47 -16.46
CA LYS A 22 -18.72 25.28 -17.28
C LYS A 22 -18.73 25.62 -18.78
N LEU A 23 -19.41 26.69 -19.16
CA LEU A 23 -19.44 27.13 -20.55
C LEU A 23 -18.05 27.54 -21.04
N TYR A 24 -17.29 28.29 -20.22
CA TYR A 24 -15.92 28.69 -20.55
C TYR A 24 -15.01 27.45 -20.75
N PHE A 25 -15.14 26.44 -19.92
CA PHE A 25 -14.35 25.20 -20.04
C PHE A 25 -14.69 24.42 -21.32
N GLN A 26 -15.95 24.45 -21.75
CA GLN A 26 -16.38 23.82 -23.00
C GLN A 26 -15.91 24.60 -24.26
N THR A 27 -15.91 25.90 -24.19
CA THR A 27 -15.54 26.78 -25.33
C THR A 27 -14.04 27.02 -25.46
N HIS A 28 -13.25 26.79 -24.40
CA HIS A 28 -11.81 27.05 -24.38
C HIS A 28 -11.00 25.82 -23.87
N PRO A 29 -11.10 24.65 -24.50
CA PRO A 29 -10.47 23.43 -23.99
C PRO A 29 -8.95 23.54 -23.90
N GLU A 30 -8.30 24.22 -24.85
CA GLU A 30 -6.83 24.37 -24.86
C GLU A 30 -6.33 25.27 -23.72
N LYS A 31 -7.00 26.39 -23.46
CA LYS A 31 -6.67 27.26 -22.31
C LYS A 31 -6.84 26.55 -20.97
N VAL A 32 -7.88 25.69 -20.87
CA VAL A 32 -8.12 24.88 -19.66
C VAL A 32 -7.01 23.85 -19.47
N LYS A 33 -6.55 23.23 -20.55
CA LYS A 33 -5.45 22.27 -20.55
C LYS A 33 -4.15 22.91 -20.08
N GLU A 34 -3.81 24.05 -20.66
CA GLU A 34 -2.64 24.86 -20.26
C GLU A 34 -2.71 25.28 -18.78
N TYR A 35 -3.86 25.79 -18.34
CA TYR A 35 -4.09 26.16 -16.95
C TYR A 35 -3.90 24.99 -16.00
N ARG A 36 -4.47 23.81 -16.32
CA ARG A 36 -4.31 22.59 -15.52
C ARG A 36 -2.86 22.14 -15.40
N ILE A 37 -2.10 22.20 -16.49
CA ILE A 37 -0.68 21.85 -16.50
C ILE A 37 0.09 22.83 -15.59
N ARG A 38 -0.10 24.14 -15.77
CA ARG A 38 0.55 25.19 -14.95
C ARG A 38 0.26 25.03 -13.46
N TYR A 39 -1.02 24.80 -13.11
CA TYR A 39 -1.41 24.58 -11.71
C TYR A 39 -0.87 23.29 -11.13
N LYS A 40 -0.82 22.22 -11.92
CA LYS A 40 -0.22 20.94 -11.51
C LYS A 40 1.27 21.08 -11.20
N VAL A 41 2.00 21.78 -12.05
CA VAL A 41 3.43 22.07 -11.84
C VAL A 41 3.64 22.94 -10.59
N LYS A 42 2.89 24.04 -10.47
CA LYS A 42 2.97 24.95 -9.32
C LYS A 42 2.62 24.24 -8.01
N GLY A 43 1.56 23.44 -8.01
CA GLY A 43 1.16 22.62 -6.85
C GLY A 43 2.22 21.59 -6.47
N LYS A 44 2.85 20.94 -7.46
CA LYS A 44 3.94 19.99 -7.21
C LYS A 44 5.14 20.66 -6.53
N LEU A 45 5.58 21.80 -7.05
CA LEU A 45 6.68 22.58 -6.48
C LEU A 45 6.36 23.06 -5.06
N TYR A 46 5.15 23.57 -4.82
CA TYR A 46 4.72 23.96 -3.48
C TYR A 46 4.72 22.78 -2.50
N CYS A 47 4.16 21.64 -2.90
CA CYS A 47 4.17 20.44 -2.07
C CYS A 47 5.59 19.91 -1.80
N GLU A 48 6.49 20.05 -2.77
CA GLU A 48 7.88 19.65 -2.63
C GLU A 48 8.61 20.54 -1.63
N LYS A 49 8.47 21.86 -1.75
CA LYS A 49 9.01 22.86 -0.81
C LYS A 49 8.45 22.62 0.61
N TYR A 50 7.12 22.47 0.75
CA TYR A 50 6.49 22.21 2.04
C TYR A 50 7.01 20.93 2.70
N ARG A 51 7.27 19.86 1.93
CA ARG A 51 7.84 18.60 2.46
C ARG A 51 9.28 18.77 2.94
N GLN A 52 10.06 19.63 2.31
CA GLN A 52 11.43 19.94 2.72
C GLN A 52 11.44 20.76 4.02
N GLU A 53 10.54 21.74 4.12
CA GLU A 53 10.42 22.60 5.31
C GLU A 53 9.80 21.88 6.52
N HIS A 54 8.99 20.82 6.30
CA HIS A 54 8.25 20.11 7.36
C HIS A 54 8.49 18.59 7.35
N PRO A 55 9.75 18.10 7.45
CA PRO A 55 10.05 16.68 7.37
C PRO A 55 9.40 15.86 8.50
N GLU A 56 9.25 16.46 9.70
CA GLU A 56 8.66 15.77 10.86
C GLU A 56 7.17 15.50 10.67
N ARG A 57 6.42 16.45 10.09
CA ARG A 57 4.99 16.24 9.79
C ARG A 57 4.78 15.05 8.84
N ARG A 58 5.67 14.88 7.86
CA ARG A 58 5.63 13.74 6.95
C ARG A 58 5.88 12.42 7.67
N LYS A 59 6.88 12.37 8.58
CA LYS A 59 7.18 11.17 9.38
C LYS A 59 5.96 10.77 10.23
N VAL A 60 5.35 11.74 10.93
CA VAL A 60 4.16 11.52 11.75
C VAL A 60 2.98 11.01 10.89
N SER A 61 2.66 11.69 9.79
CA SER A 61 1.57 11.28 8.89
C SER A 61 1.79 9.88 8.32
N CYS A 62 3.03 9.55 7.90
CA CYS A 62 3.37 8.21 7.42
C CYS A 62 3.23 7.16 8.53
N LYS A 63 3.59 7.47 9.78
CA LYS A 63 3.44 6.56 10.91
C LYS A 63 1.96 6.28 11.19
N ILE A 64 1.14 7.33 11.27
CA ILE A 64 -0.31 7.21 11.47
C ILE A 64 -0.93 6.39 10.34
N TRP A 65 -0.61 6.71 9.07
CA TRP A 65 -1.15 5.98 7.92
C TRP A 65 -0.79 4.49 7.95
N LYS A 66 0.47 4.14 8.29
CA LYS A 66 0.90 2.73 8.42
C LYS A 66 0.17 1.99 9.53
N GLN A 67 -0.11 2.67 10.64
CA GLN A 67 -0.89 2.10 11.75
C GLN A 67 -2.36 1.86 11.36
N SER A 68 -2.95 2.79 10.60
CA SER A 68 -4.33 2.67 10.13
C SER A 68 -4.50 1.72 8.94
N ASN A 69 -3.41 1.47 8.16
CA ASN A 69 -3.45 0.65 6.95
C ASN A 69 -2.30 -0.39 6.94
N PRO A 70 -2.23 -1.29 7.92
CA PRO A 70 -1.08 -2.19 8.10
C PRO A 70 -0.88 -3.16 6.92
N GLU A 71 -1.97 -3.65 6.35
CA GLU A 71 -1.91 -4.58 5.21
C GLU A 71 -1.37 -3.89 3.96
N GLN A 72 -1.88 -2.69 3.63
CA GLN A 72 -1.39 -1.93 2.48
C GLN A 72 0.08 -1.52 2.66
N ALA A 73 0.47 -1.14 3.88
CA ALA A 73 1.85 -0.81 4.18
C ALA A 73 2.80 -2.01 3.96
N ARG A 74 2.35 -3.24 4.30
CA ARG A 74 3.10 -4.47 4.02
C ARG A 74 3.20 -4.76 2.52
N LYS A 75 2.11 -4.62 1.77
CA LYS A 75 2.11 -4.77 0.29
C LYS A 75 3.11 -3.81 -0.36
N ASP A 76 3.05 -2.52 0.01
CA ASP A 76 3.94 -1.50 -0.55
C ASP A 76 5.41 -1.74 -0.18
N ALA A 77 5.67 -2.29 1.01
CA ALA A 77 7.01 -2.66 1.45
C ALA A 77 7.56 -3.84 0.63
N ARG A 78 6.75 -4.89 0.40
CA ARG A 78 7.10 -6.03 -0.45
C ARG A 78 7.40 -5.61 -1.87
N LYS A 79 6.50 -4.84 -2.49
CA LYS A 79 6.69 -4.29 -3.85
C LYS A 79 8.00 -3.53 -3.99
N ARG A 80 8.30 -2.64 -3.03
CA ARG A 80 9.57 -1.87 -3.05
C ARG A 80 10.79 -2.77 -2.91
N LYS A 81 10.71 -3.81 -2.06
CA LYS A 81 11.80 -4.78 -1.89
C LYS A 81 12.03 -5.57 -3.18
N ALA A 82 10.98 -6.09 -3.80
CA ALA A 82 11.06 -6.81 -5.06
C ALA A 82 11.66 -5.96 -6.18
N LEU A 83 11.18 -4.73 -6.35
CA LEU A 83 11.73 -3.76 -7.32
C LEU A 83 13.20 -3.46 -7.08
N LYS A 84 13.62 -3.27 -5.81
CA LYS A 84 15.03 -3.01 -5.47
C LYS A 84 15.95 -4.19 -5.82
N LEU A 85 15.44 -5.40 -5.74
CA LEU A 85 16.17 -6.62 -6.04
C LEU A 85 16.01 -7.09 -7.49
N GLY A 86 15.24 -6.37 -8.31
CA GLY A 86 15.00 -6.71 -9.72
C GLY A 86 14.21 -7.99 -9.93
N VAL A 87 13.44 -8.45 -8.92
CA VAL A 87 12.62 -9.67 -9.03
C VAL A 87 11.17 -9.37 -9.37
N GLY A 88 10.46 -10.34 -9.95
CA GLY A 88 9.03 -10.21 -10.26
C GLY A 88 8.19 -9.94 -9.01
N HIS A 89 7.15 -9.11 -9.16
CA HIS A 89 6.18 -8.82 -8.10
C HIS A 89 4.76 -8.90 -8.63
N GLU A 90 3.93 -9.69 -7.93
CA GLU A 90 2.49 -9.74 -8.13
C GLU A 90 1.80 -9.44 -6.79
N SER A 91 0.74 -8.63 -6.84
CA SER A 91 0.05 -8.20 -5.61
C SER A 91 -0.82 -9.31 -5.03
N TYR A 92 -0.68 -9.57 -3.74
CA TYR A 92 -1.51 -10.50 -2.97
C TYR A 92 -1.75 -9.98 -1.56
N THR A 93 -2.75 -10.54 -0.87
CA THR A 93 -2.96 -10.35 0.57
C THR A 93 -2.46 -11.56 1.35
N GLU A 94 -2.00 -11.34 2.57
CA GLU A 94 -1.62 -12.45 3.46
C GLU A 94 -2.81 -13.38 3.72
N SER A 95 -4.01 -12.80 3.88
CA SER A 95 -5.27 -13.55 4.05
C SER A 95 -5.55 -14.50 2.89
N GLN A 96 -5.34 -14.06 1.63
CA GLN A 96 -5.50 -14.93 0.46
C GLN A 96 -4.58 -16.16 0.51
N ILE A 97 -3.32 -15.96 0.93
CA ILE A 97 -2.36 -17.07 1.04
C ILE A 97 -2.75 -18.03 2.16
N PHE A 98 -3.12 -17.52 3.36
CA PHE A 98 -3.56 -18.39 4.45
C PHE A 98 -4.85 -19.16 4.11
N GLN A 99 -5.80 -18.54 3.40
CA GLN A 99 -7.01 -19.22 2.94
C GLN A 99 -6.68 -20.31 1.90
N ARG A 100 -5.84 -20.00 0.89
CA ARG A 100 -5.41 -20.95 -0.14
C ARG A 100 -4.75 -22.18 0.48
N ASP A 101 -3.91 -21.97 1.51
CA ASP A 101 -3.14 -23.02 2.17
C ASP A 101 -3.89 -23.67 3.36
N GLY A 102 -5.20 -23.39 3.52
CA GLY A 102 -6.06 -23.98 4.54
C GLY A 102 -5.65 -23.66 5.98
N HIS A 103 -4.92 -22.55 6.20
CA HIS A 103 -4.33 -22.19 7.50
C HIS A 103 -3.38 -23.27 8.03
N ILE A 104 -2.69 -23.98 7.14
CA ILE A 104 -1.71 -25.02 7.47
C ILE A 104 -0.31 -24.52 7.14
N CYS A 105 0.63 -24.70 8.05
CA CYS A 105 2.03 -24.37 7.81
C CYS A 105 2.61 -25.33 6.77
N GLN A 106 3.04 -24.82 5.62
CA GLN A 106 3.59 -25.61 4.52
C GLN A 106 5.01 -26.15 4.81
N LEU A 107 5.59 -25.78 5.96
CA LEU A 107 6.91 -26.26 6.39
C LEU A 107 6.83 -27.41 7.40
N CYS A 108 5.87 -27.37 8.34
CA CYS A 108 5.73 -28.40 9.37
C CYS A 108 4.39 -29.16 9.36
N GLY A 109 3.41 -28.74 8.50
CA GLY A 109 2.11 -29.40 8.37
C GLY A 109 1.10 -29.11 9.49
N ASN A 110 1.49 -28.40 10.52
CA ASN A 110 0.61 -28.10 11.64
C ASN A 110 -0.28 -26.87 11.35
N LYS A 111 -1.46 -26.84 11.99
CA LYS A 111 -2.41 -25.74 11.85
C LYS A 111 -1.86 -24.44 12.44
N ILE A 112 -2.03 -23.35 11.70
CA ILE A 112 -1.61 -22.00 12.10
C ILE A 112 -2.74 -21.34 12.90
N ASN A 113 -2.44 -20.86 14.11
CA ASN A 113 -3.38 -20.09 14.91
C ASN A 113 -3.29 -18.59 14.53
N MET A 114 -4.29 -18.10 13.80
CA MET A 114 -4.34 -16.71 13.33
C MET A 114 -4.50 -15.65 14.44
N LYS A 115 -4.78 -16.07 15.69
CA LYS A 115 -4.89 -15.15 16.84
C LYS A 115 -3.53 -14.80 17.44
N LEU A 116 -2.52 -15.64 17.23
CA LEU A 116 -1.18 -15.40 17.72
C LEU A 116 -0.51 -14.25 16.96
N LYS A 117 0.35 -13.51 17.66
CA LYS A 117 1.05 -12.34 17.10
C LYS A 117 2.54 -12.45 17.39
N HIS A 118 3.35 -11.81 16.53
CA HIS A 118 4.77 -11.62 16.80
C HIS A 118 4.99 -11.07 18.22
N PRO A 119 5.95 -11.60 19.00
CA PRO A 119 7.07 -12.47 18.60
C PRO A 119 6.84 -13.98 18.76
N ASP A 120 5.60 -14.45 18.98
CA ASP A 120 5.32 -15.88 19.16
C ASP A 120 5.82 -16.71 17.94
N SER A 121 6.57 -17.77 18.18
CA SER A 121 7.13 -18.64 17.14
C SER A 121 6.07 -19.36 16.30
N LEU A 122 4.88 -19.60 16.86
CA LEU A 122 3.74 -20.21 16.17
C LEU A 122 2.83 -19.19 15.50
N SER A 123 3.17 -17.88 15.56
CA SER A 123 2.39 -16.84 14.89
C SER A 123 2.41 -16.98 13.37
N PRO A 124 1.34 -16.50 12.68
CA PRO A 124 1.25 -16.53 11.22
C PRO A 124 2.41 -15.77 10.57
N SER A 125 2.99 -16.34 9.54
CA SER A 125 4.04 -15.73 8.70
C SER A 125 3.87 -16.16 7.25
N ILE A 126 4.28 -15.31 6.32
CA ILE A 126 4.41 -15.66 4.90
C ILE A 126 5.87 -15.98 4.62
N ASP A 127 6.09 -17.16 4.05
CA ASP A 127 7.39 -17.64 3.63
C ASP A 127 7.51 -17.63 2.10
N HIS A 128 8.67 -17.26 1.56
CA HIS A 128 8.98 -17.40 0.14
C HIS A 128 9.61 -18.76 -0.14
N ILE A 129 8.99 -19.58 -0.99
CA ILE A 129 9.48 -20.90 -1.39
C ILE A 129 10.93 -20.79 -1.87
N ILE A 130 11.16 -19.95 -2.86
CA ILE A 130 12.49 -19.48 -3.28
C ILE A 130 12.71 -18.12 -2.65
N PRO A 131 13.73 -17.95 -1.80
CA PRO A 131 14.00 -16.65 -1.17
C PRO A 131 14.19 -15.54 -2.19
N ILE A 132 13.68 -14.33 -1.89
CA ILE A 132 13.83 -13.14 -2.76
C ILE A 132 15.33 -12.83 -3.01
N SER A 133 16.19 -13.05 -2.01
CA SER A 133 17.65 -12.89 -2.13
C SER A 133 18.31 -13.85 -3.11
N LYS A 134 17.63 -14.96 -3.44
CA LYS A 134 18.06 -15.96 -4.42
C LYS A 134 17.31 -15.83 -5.77
N GLY A 135 16.69 -14.67 -6.04
CA GLY A 135 15.95 -14.42 -7.28
C GLY A 135 14.48 -14.86 -7.29
N GLY A 136 13.96 -15.34 -6.16
CA GLY A 136 12.55 -15.71 -6.06
C GLY A 136 11.62 -14.51 -6.23
N ALA A 137 10.53 -14.69 -7.00
CA ALA A 137 9.52 -13.64 -7.19
C ALA A 137 8.71 -13.41 -5.90
N ASP A 138 8.28 -12.16 -5.67
CA ASP A 138 7.28 -11.82 -4.66
C ASP A 138 5.87 -11.94 -5.29
N ALA A 139 5.41 -13.17 -5.47
CA ALA A 139 4.18 -13.52 -6.16
C ALA A 139 3.47 -14.70 -5.46
N PRO A 140 2.13 -14.84 -5.61
CA PRO A 140 1.37 -15.93 -4.98
C PRO A 140 1.94 -17.32 -5.23
N VAL A 141 2.50 -17.56 -6.40
CA VAL A 141 3.09 -18.85 -6.79
C VAL A 141 4.36 -19.20 -6.04
N ASN A 142 5.06 -18.22 -5.49
CA ASN A 142 6.32 -18.38 -4.77
C ASN A 142 6.21 -18.11 -3.27
N VAL A 143 4.98 -17.92 -2.74
CA VAL A 143 4.77 -17.71 -1.30
C VAL A 143 3.87 -18.78 -0.72
N GLN A 144 4.07 -19.10 0.57
CA GLN A 144 3.32 -20.10 1.29
C GLN A 144 3.07 -19.68 2.74
N ALA A 145 2.00 -20.24 3.35
CA ALA A 145 1.68 -20.05 4.76
C ALA A 145 2.68 -20.81 5.64
N ALA A 146 3.21 -20.17 6.66
CA ALA A 146 4.13 -20.77 7.59
C ALA A 146 3.96 -20.23 9.02
N HIS A 147 4.46 -20.94 10.02
CA HIS A 147 4.72 -20.37 11.33
C HIS A 147 5.97 -19.47 11.27
N LEU A 148 6.01 -18.43 12.09
CA LEU A 148 7.18 -17.55 12.18
C LEU A 148 8.47 -18.31 12.50
N GLY A 149 8.43 -19.20 13.50
CA GLY A 149 9.57 -20.04 13.88
C GLY A 149 10.04 -20.96 12.76
N CYS A 150 9.12 -21.63 12.05
CA CYS A 150 9.46 -22.48 10.91
C CYS A 150 10.13 -21.68 9.79
N ASN A 151 9.62 -20.47 9.51
CA ASN A 151 10.18 -19.57 8.52
C ASN A 151 11.60 -19.09 8.89
N ILE A 152 11.82 -18.74 10.17
CA ILE A 152 13.15 -18.36 10.68
C ILE A 152 14.14 -19.52 10.55
N VAL A 153 13.76 -20.73 10.95
CA VAL A 153 14.63 -21.92 10.85
C VAL A 153 15.00 -22.22 9.41
N LYS A 154 14.04 -22.13 8.47
CA LYS A 154 14.33 -22.29 7.04
C LYS A 154 15.37 -21.27 6.54
N HIS A 155 15.31 -20.01 7.00
CA HIS A 155 16.26 -18.99 6.61
C HIS A 155 17.64 -19.13 7.28
N ALA A 156 17.71 -19.70 8.49
CA ALA A 156 18.95 -19.97 9.19
C ALA A 156 19.71 -21.19 8.63
N GLY A 157 18.98 -22.16 8.07
CA GLY A 157 19.56 -23.29 7.38
C GLY A 157 19.93 -22.93 5.94
N ALA A 158 21.15 -23.24 5.53
CA ALA A 158 21.61 -23.00 4.16
C ALA A 158 20.78 -23.80 3.14
N GLY A 159 19.63 -23.27 2.75
CA GLY A 159 19.02 -23.51 1.45
C GLY A 159 18.30 -24.82 1.20
N GLY A 160 17.44 -25.30 2.08
CA GLY A 160 16.56 -26.42 1.77
C GLY A 160 15.15 -26.23 2.31
N GLN A 161 14.15 -26.45 1.45
CA GLN A 161 12.78 -26.70 1.90
C GLN A 161 12.82 -27.99 2.74
N LEU A 162 12.75 -27.86 4.06
CA LEU A 162 12.55 -29.00 4.92
C LEU A 162 11.11 -29.49 4.70
N ARG A 163 10.90 -30.36 3.72
CA ARG A 163 9.71 -31.20 3.69
C ARG A 163 9.88 -32.22 4.83
N LEU A 164 9.23 -31.97 5.95
CA LEU A 164 9.16 -32.89 7.08
C LEU A 164 8.09 -33.98 6.89
N PHE A 165 7.73 -34.27 5.64
CA PHE A 165 6.76 -35.29 5.30
C PHE A 165 7.44 -36.35 4.42
N GLY A 166 7.82 -37.47 5.01
CA GLY A 166 7.90 -38.73 4.37
C GLY A 166 6.54 -39.41 4.42
#